data_10eb30353aaf0da59920503c8f301290
#
_entry.id   10eb30353aaf0da59920503c8f301290
#
_cell.length_a   1.000
_cell.length_b   1.000
_cell.length_c   1.000
_cell.angle_alpha   90.00
_cell.angle_beta   90.00
_cell.angle_gamma   90.00
#
_symmetry.space_group_name_H-M   'P 1'
#
loop_
_entity.id
_entity.type
_entity.pdbx_description
1 polymer ?
#
loop_
_entity_poly.entity_id
_entity_poly.type
_entity_poly.pdbx_seq_one_letter_code
_entity_poly.pdbx_strand_id
1 'polypeptide(L)'
;MQTGIAAAGRVFEVLEADNEIPDNSTKELEHCEGNVKIENVNFSYTKEKPLITNFSLNVKSGSHIAIVGPTGCGKTTFINLLMRFYDTDSGKISIDGVDIMDITRDNLRKCYGMVLQDSWLFNGTIMENLRYGNENATEEEVIAAAKAAYAHSFIRRMSDGYNTVISEDGGNLSQGQKQLLCIARAMLTNPSILILDEATSSIDTLTEIRVQKAFAKMMNGKTSFVVAHRLSTIKESDVILVMKDGNIIEQGTHEELLAKGGFYNKLYNSQFAKQ
;
A
#
# COMPACT_ATOMS: atom_id res chain seq x y z
N MET A 1 32.83 25.81 11.58
CA MET A 1 32.66 25.15 12.88
C MET A 1 31.20 24.89 13.23
N GLN A 2 30.29 25.86 13.18
CA GLN A 2 28.86 25.64 13.52
C GLN A 2 28.16 24.58 12.65
N THR A 3 28.42 24.53 11.35
CA THR A 3 27.85 23.55 10.42
C THR A 3 28.31 22.11 10.74
N GLY A 4 29.58 21.94 11.16
CA GLY A 4 30.11 20.66 11.56
C GLY A 4 29.50 20.12 12.87
N ILE A 5 29.24 21.01 13.83
CA ILE A 5 28.59 20.68 15.10
C ILE A 5 27.14 20.25 14.86
N ALA A 6 26.41 20.97 13.99
CA ALA A 6 25.02 20.64 13.63
C ALA A 6 24.94 19.28 12.87
N ALA A 7 25.89 19.02 11.97
CA ALA A 7 25.97 17.73 11.28
C ALA A 7 26.31 16.56 12.25
N ALA A 8 27.26 16.79 13.16
CA ALA A 8 27.57 15.80 14.20
C ALA A 8 26.37 15.53 15.12
N GLY A 9 25.64 16.58 15.53
CA GLY A 9 24.41 16.41 16.32
C GLY A 9 23.40 15.46 15.65
N ARG A 10 23.13 15.65 14.35
CA ARG A 10 22.21 14.75 13.62
C ARG A 10 22.70 13.31 13.52
N VAL A 11 24.03 13.12 13.42
CA VAL A 11 24.60 11.76 13.42
C VAL A 11 24.43 11.12 14.80
N PHE A 12 24.67 11.87 15.88
CA PHE A 12 24.46 11.35 17.25
C PHE A 12 22.98 11.07 17.54
N GLU A 13 22.04 11.90 17.09
CA GLU A 13 20.60 11.62 17.20
C GLU A 13 20.22 10.28 16.60
N VAL A 14 20.82 9.88 15.46
CA VAL A 14 20.58 8.56 14.85
C VAL A 14 21.28 7.45 15.64
N LEU A 15 22.50 7.66 16.11
CA LEU A 15 23.26 6.65 16.87
C LEU A 15 22.69 6.40 18.26
N GLU A 16 22.09 7.39 18.88
CA GLU A 16 21.50 7.34 20.22
C GLU A 16 19.99 7.02 20.18
N ALA A 17 19.39 6.94 18.97
CA ALA A 17 17.99 6.55 18.83
C ALA A 17 17.77 5.15 19.41
N ASP A 18 16.65 4.96 20.10
CA ASP A 18 16.25 3.68 20.63
C ASP A 18 16.14 2.64 19.51
N ASN A 19 16.65 1.44 19.75
CA ASN A 19 16.49 0.35 18.80
C ASN A 19 15.03 -0.08 18.74
N GLU A 20 14.60 -0.52 17.55
CA GLU A 20 13.31 -1.17 17.39
C GLU A 20 13.16 -2.34 18.35
N ILE A 21 11.98 -2.48 18.96
CA ILE A 21 11.71 -3.59 19.88
C ILE A 21 11.96 -4.92 19.15
N PRO A 22 12.82 -5.80 19.68
CA PRO A 22 13.13 -7.07 19.03
C PRO A 22 11.87 -7.90 18.77
N ASP A 23 11.81 -8.53 17.62
CA ASP A 23 10.76 -9.51 17.33
C ASP A 23 11.05 -10.80 18.13
N ASN A 24 10.43 -10.94 19.27
CA ASN A 24 10.55 -12.15 20.12
C ASN A 24 9.51 -13.23 19.72
N SER A 25 8.80 -13.02 18.64
CA SER A 25 7.77 -13.94 18.17
C SER A 25 8.38 -15.17 17.50
N THR A 26 7.76 -16.32 17.74
CA THR A 26 8.15 -17.61 17.14
C THR A 26 7.06 -18.17 16.20
N LYS A 27 5.91 -17.48 16.08
CA LYS A 27 4.84 -17.92 15.20
C LYS A 27 5.11 -17.47 13.77
N GLU A 28 4.94 -18.38 12.85
CA GLU A 28 4.99 -18.11 11.40
C GLU A 28 3.62 -18.40 10.79
N LEU A 29 3.21 -17.58 9.83
CA LEU A 29 2.10 -17.87 8.95
C LEU A 29 2.66 -18.62 7.75
N GLU A 30 2.59 -19.96 7.77
CA GLU A 30 3.04 -20.79 6.64
C GLU A 30 2.24 -20.47 5.36
N HIS A 31 0.97 -20.14 5.53
CA HIS A 31 0.07 -19.75 4.44
C HIS A 31 -0.78 -18.59 4.90
N CYS A 32 -0.82 -17.52 4.08
CA CYS A 32 -1.66 -16.36 4.32
C CYS A 32 -2.87 -16.40 3.36
N GLU A 33 -4.09 -16.51 3.90
CA GLU A 33 -5.33 -16.43 3.11
C GLU A 33 -5.79 -14.98 2.92
N GLY A 34 -5.45 -14.11 3.87
CA GLY A 34 -5.73 -12.68 3.81
C GLY A 34 -7.02 -12.26 4.51
N ASN A 35 -7.51 -13.04 5.50
CA ASN A 35 -8.56 -12.55 6.39
C ASN A 35 -7.95 -11.58 7.40
N VAL A 36 -8.47 -10.35 7.49
CA VAL A 36 -7.96 -9.33 8.41
C VAL A 36 -9.04 -8.94 9.41
N LYS A 37 -8.74 -9.04 10.69
CA LYS A 37 -9.64 -8.63 11.77
C LYS A 37 -8.98 -7.60 12.66
N ILE A 38 -9.67 -6.51 12.91
CA ILE A 38 -9.26 -5.41 13.77
C ILE A 38 -10.29 -5.29 14.88
N GLU A 39 -9.84 -5.27 16.14
CA GLU A 39 -10.71 -5.28 17.31
C GLU A 39 -10.31 -4.19 18.30
N ASN A 40 -11.18 -3.19 18.46
CA ASN A 40 -11.06 -2.09 19.42
C ASN A 40 -9.68 -1.40 19.41
N VAL A 41 -9.09 -1.23 18.24
CA VAL A 41 -7.74 -0.64 18.08
C VAL A 41 -7.78 0.84 18.42
N ASN A 42 -6.82 1.24 19.27
CA ASN A 42 -6.48 2.61 19.55
C ASN A 42 -5.02 2.87 19.17
N PHE A 43 -4.75 4.05 18.64
CA PHE A 43 -3.41 4.46 18.26
C PHE A 43 -3.22 5.98 18.34
N SER A 44 -2.04 6.38 18.79
CA SER A 44 -1.57 7.76 18.82
C SER A 44 -0.06 7.83 18.53
N TYR A 45 0.37 8.81 17.76
CA TYR A 45 1.81 9.07 17.63
C TYR A 45 2.40 9.70 18.89
N THR A 46 1.60 10.46 19.60
CA THR A 46 1.92 11.05 20.90
C THR A 46 0.74 10.84 21.82
N LYS A 47 0.99 10.50 23.09
CA LYS A 47 -0.06 10.16 24.08
C LYS A 47 -1.13 11.23 24.23
N GLU A 48 -0.77 12.51 23.96
CA GLU A 48 -1.65 13.65 24.09
C GLU A 48 -2.63 13.82 22.91
N LYS A 49 -2.39 13.13 21.79
CA LYS A 49 -3.22 13.28 20.58
C LYS A 49 -3.66 11.91 20.05
N PRO A 50 -4.74 11.34 20.60
CA PRO A 50 -5.35 10.14 20.02
C PRO A 50 -5.68 10.38 18.55
N LEU A 51 -5.30 9.44 17.68
CA LEU A 51 -5.55 9.53 16.24
C LEU A 51 -6.60 8.52 15.79
N ILE A 52 -6.48 7.27 16.23
CA ILE A 52 -7.46 6.21 15.95
C ILE A 52 -8.02 5.78 17.31
N THR A 53 -9.37 5.72 17.43
CA THR A 53 -10.02 5.36 18.69
C THR A 53 -11.08 4.29 18.44
N ASN A 54 -10.98 3.22 19.25
CA ASN A 54 -11.95 2.11 19.31
C ASN A 54 -12.37 1.57 17.94
N PHE A 55 -11.40 1.45 17.01
CA PHE A 55 -11.68 1.02 15.66
C PHE A 55 -11.79 -0.50 15.55
N SER A 56 -12.85 -0.97 14.90
CA SER A 56 -13.07 -2.39 14.62
C SER A 56 -13.48 -2.60 13.17
N LEU A 57 -12.92 -3.64 12.55
CA LEU A 57 -13.19 -4.02 11.15
C LEU A 57 -12.99 -5.51 10.99
N ASN A 58 -13.83 -6.16 10.20
CA ASN A 58 -13.67 -7.55 9.82
C ASN A 58 -13.69 -7.68 8.30
N VAL A 59 -12.58 -8.09 7.72
CA VAL A 59 -12.35 -8.23 6.28
C VAL A 59 -12.15 -9.70 5.96
N LYS A 60 -12.95 -10.24 5.07
CA LYS A 60 -12.78 -11.60 4.55
C LYS A 60 -11.74 -11.62 3.44
N SER A 61 -11.07 -12.75 3.29
CA SER A 61 -10.18 -13.02 2.16
C SER A 61 -10.85 -12.68 0.82
N GLY A 62 -10.12 -12.04 -0.08
CA GLY A 62 -10.60 -11.61 -1.39
C GLY A 62 -11.47 -10.37 -1.42
N SER A 63 -11.74 -9.72 -0.26
CA SER A 63 -12.52 -8.47 -0.23
C SER A 63 -11.70 -7.26 -0.66
N HIS A 64 -12.37 -6.29 -1.29
CA HIS A 64 -11.80 -5.02 -1.72
C HIS A 64 -12.30 -3.89 -0.82
N ILE A 65 -11.37 -3.22 -0.13
CA ILE A 65 -11.65 -2.16 0.83
C ILE A 65 -11.13 -0.84 0.29
N ALA A 66 -12.04 0.11 0.03
CA ALA A 66 -11.66 1.49 -0.31
C ALA A 66 -11.50 2.32 0.97
N ILE A 67 -10.40 3.06 1.06
CA ILE A 67 -10.15 4.02 2.14
C ILE A 67 -10.28 5.42 1.55
N VAL A 68 -11.26 6.18 2.01
CA VAL A 68 -11.56 7.53 1.52
C VAL A 68 -11.52 8.55 2.64
N GLY A 69 -11.16 9.77 2.31
CA GLY A 69 -11.11 10.88 3.27
C GLY A 69 -10.17 11.99 2.83
N PRO A 70 -10.26 13.19 3.42
CA PRO A 70 -9.42 14.32 3.06
C PRO A 70 -7.93 14.03 3.30
N THR A 71 -7.07 14.84 2.69
CA THR A 71 -5.62 14.76 2.94
C THR A 71 -5.34 14.98 4.42
N GLY A 72 -4.43 14.20 5.00
CA GLY A 72 -4.06 14.29 6.42
C GLY A 72 -5.04 13.62 7.40
N CYS A 73 -6.11 12.95 6.93
CA CYS A 73 -7.07 12.30 7.84
C CYS A 73 -6.61 10.97 8.46
N GLY A 74 -5.36 10.52 8.19
CA GLY A 74 -4.80 9.31 8.82
C GLY A 74 -4.80 8.04 7.95
N LYS A 75 -5.11 8.10 6.65
CA LYS A 75 -5.10 6.92 5.75
C LYS A 75 -3.76 6.17 5.77
N THR A 76 -2.65 6.90 5.65
CA THR A 76 -1.30 6.34 5.73
C THR A 76 -1.01 5.72 7.10
N THR A 77 -1.49 6.34 8.18
CA THR A 77 -1.35 5.79 9.53
C THR A 77 -2.05 4.44 9.66
N PHE A 78 -3.27 4.32 9.13
CA PHE A 78 -4.00 3.06 9.13
C PHE A 78 -3.23 1.95 8.39
N ILE A 79 -2.68 2.28 7.21
CA ILE A 79 -1.82 1.35 6.45
C ILE A 79 -0.59 0.94 7.25
N ASN A 80 0.07 1.90 7.92
CA ASN A 80 1.25 1.65 8.72
C ASN A 80 0.96 0.70 9.90
N LEU A 81 -0.22 0.77 10.49
CA LEU A 81 -0.65 -0.17 11.54
C LEU A 81 -0.88 -1.57 10.99
N LEU A 82 -1.50 -1.71 9.82
CA LEU A 82 -1.68 -3.02 9.17
C LEU A 82 -0.35 -3.72 8.90
N MET A 83 0.68 -2.97 8.50
CA MET A 83 2.02 -3.49 8.20
C MET A 83 2.94 -3.53 9.43
N ARG A 84 2.41 -3.17 10.60
CA ARG A 84 3.18 -3.08 11.84
C ARG A 84 4.45 -2.25 11.70
N PHE A 85 4.35 -1.06 11.06
CA PHE A 85 5.37 -0.02 11.17
C PHE A 85 5.29 0.73 12.50
N TYR A 86 4.13 0.65 13.15
CA TYR A 86 3.86 1.11 14.51
C TYR A 86 3.03 0.05 15.21
N ASP A 87 3.29 -0.17 16.49
CA ASP A 87 2.46 -1.01 17.34
C ASP A 87 1.23 -0.22 17.83
N THR A 88 0.12 -0.88 18.07
CA THR A 88 -1.12 -0.25 18.57
C THR A 88 -0.99 0.07 20.06
N ASP A 89 -1.61 1.18 20.53
CA ASP A 89 -1.68 1.51 21.94
C ASP A 89 -2.52 0.50 22.72
N SER A 90 -3.60 0.01 22.11
CA SER A 90 -4.46 -1.07 22.62
C SER A 90 -5.32 -1.65 21.50
N GLY A 91 -6.03 -2.74 21.79
CA GLY A 91 -6.80 -3.50 20.82
C GLY A 91 -5.93 -4.55 20.12
N LYS A 92 -6.44 -5.10 19.02
CA LYS A 92 -5.81 -6.23 18.35
C LYS A 92 -6.01 -6.14 16.84
N ILE A 93 -4.96 -6.43 16.09
CA ILE A 93 -5.00 -6.69 14.64
C ILE A 93 -4.58 -8.14 14.43
N SER A 94 -5.37 -8.91 13.70
CA SER A 94 -5.03 -10.30 13.39
C SER A 94 -5.18 -10.59 11.89
N ILE A 95 -4.31 -11.48 11.38
CA ILE A 95 -4.38 -12.04 10.05
C ILE A 95 -4.63 -13.54 10.20
N ASP A 96 -5.67 -14.03 9.53
CA ASP A 96 -6.09 -15.44 9.57
C ASP A 96 -6.21 -15.98 11.01
N GLY A 97 -6.67 -15.12 11.93
CA GLY A 97 -6.86 -15.45 13.35
C GLY A 97 -5.61 -15.32 14.22
N VAL A 98 -4.42 -15.09 13.64
CA VAL A 98 -3.17 -14.90 14.38
C VAL A 98 -2.93 -13.41 14.61
N ASP A 99 -2.63 -13.03 15.86
CA ASP A 99 -2.28 -11.65 16.19
C ASP A 99 -0.99 -11.23 15.49
N ILE A 100 -0.97 -10.05 14.85
CA ILE A 100 0.23 -9.53 14.19
C ILE A 100 1.39 -9.31 15.17
N MET A 101 1.11 -9.14 16.45
CA MET A 101 2.12 -9.03 17.50
C MET A 101 2.78 -10.38 17.82
N ASP A 102 2.13 -11.49 17.50
CA ASP A 102 2.64 -12.86 17.69
C ASP A 102 3.42 -13.38 16.47
N ILE A 103 3.54 -12.60 15.41
CA ILE A 103 4.24 -12.94 14.16
C ILE A 103 5.46 -12.03 14.03
N THR A 104 6.56 -12.54 13.46
CA THR A 104 7.70 -11.66 13.13
C THR A 104 7.31 -10.66 12.06
N ARG A 105 7.87 -9.44 12.11
CA ARG A 105 7.59 -8.40 11.11
C ARG A 105 7.94 -8.86 9.69
N ASP A 106 9.00 -9.65 9.55
CA ASP A 106 9.39 -10.20 8.24
C ASP A 106 8.33 -11.16 7.70
N ASN A 107 7.86 -12.11 8.51
CA ASN A 107 6.81 -13.05 8.10
C ASN A 107 5.47 -12.34 7.83
N LEU A 108 5.09 -11.38 8.69
CA LEU A 108 3.91 -10.54 8.50
C LEU A 108 3.96 -9.79 7.16
N ARG A 109 5.07 -9.12 6.87
CA ARG A 109 5.22 -8.28 5.67
C ARG A 109 5.27 -9.09 4.38
N LYS A 110 5.64 -10.38 4.42
CA LYS A 110 5.53 -11.30 3.28
C LYS A 110 4.08 -11.55 2.84
N CYS A 111 3.10 -11.37 3.75
CA CYS A 111 1.67 -11.45 3.38
C CYS A 111 1.22 -10.27 2.52
N TYR A 112 1.95 -9.16 2.55
CA TYR A 112 1.56 -7.90 1.92
C TYR A 112 2.35 -7.61 0.63
N GLY A 113 1.64 -7.11 -0.38
CA GLY A 113 2.22 -6.42 -1.52
C GLY A 113 1.79 -4.96 -1.51
N MET A 114 2.73 -4.04 -1.70
CA MET A 114 2.45 -2.62 -1.63
C MET A 114 2.84 -1.90 -2.91
N VAL A 115 1.91 -1.09 -3.44
CA VAL A 115 2.17 -0.15 -4.54
C VAL A 115 1.74 1.23 -4.07
N LEU A 116 2.72 2.07 -3.80
CA LEU A 116 2.53 3.44 -3.33
C LEU A 116 2.45 4.43 -4.48
N GLN A 117 1.97 5.64 -4.18
CA GLN A 117 1.95 6.78 -5.09
C GLN A 117 3.35 7.09 -5.63
N ASP A 118 4.34 7.16 -4.73
CA ASP A 118 5.74 7.39 -5.08
C ASP A 118 6.38 6.05 -5.49
N SER A 119 6.44 5.86 -6.82
CA SER A 119 7.02 4.65 -7.42
C SER A 119 8.54 4.71 -7.33
N TRP A 120 9.13 3.99 -6.37
CA TRP A 120 10.57 3.96 -6.17
C TRP A 120 11.23 2.84 -7.00
N LEU A 121 12.29 3.20 -7.74
CA LEU A 121 13.15 2.30 -8.49
C LEU A 121 14.61 2.64 -8.16
N PHE A 122 15.44 1.61 -7.91
CA PHE A 122 16.86 1.81 -7.65
C PHE A 122 17.67 1.86 -8.96
N ASN A 123 18.88 2.41 -8.87
CA ASN A 123 19.83 2.43 -9.98
C ASN A 123 20.28 1.00 -10.30
N GLY A 124 19.87 0.48 -11.44
CA GLY A 124 20.13 -0.88 -11.90
C GLY A 124 19.28 -1.20 -13.13
N THR A 125 19.37 -2.41 -13.63
CA THR A 125 18.58 -2.85 -14.79
C THR A 125 17.08 -2.97 -14.45
N ILE A 126 16.23 -2.96 -15.47
CA ILE A 126 14.80 -3.25 -15.30
C ILE A 126 14.63 -4.67 -14.73
N MET A 127 15.42 -5.64 -15.17
CA MET A 127 15.39 -7.01 -14.67
C MET A 127 15.65 -7.07 -13.17
N GLU A 128 16.70 -6.41 -12.67
CA GLU A 128 17.05 -6.34 -11.26
C GLU A 128 15.95 -5.65 -10.44
N ASN A 129 15.43 -4.53 -10.95
CA ASN A 129 14.33 -3.83 -10.31
C ASN A 129 13.07 -4.69 -10.18
N LEU A 130 12.75 -5.52 -11.15
CA LEU A 130 11.61 -6.44 -11.06
C LEU A 130 11.90 -7.59 -10.10
N ARG A 131 13.09 -8.21 -10.15
CA ARG A 131 13.52 -9.28 -9.26
C ARG A 131 13.64 -8.85 -7.80
N TYR A 132 13.73 -7.56 -7.52
CA TYR A 132 13.71 -7.07 -6.14
C TYR A 132 12.48 -7.54 -5.34
N GLY A 133 11.36 -7.83 -6.01
CA GLY A 133 10.19 -8.45 -5.38
C GLY A 133 10.38 -9.92 -5.02
N ASN A 134 11.16 -10.66 -5.82
CA ASN A 134 11.51 -12.07 -5.60
C ASN A 134 12.84 -12.36 -6.30
N GLU A 135 13.93 -12.40 -5.53
CA GLU A 135 15.29 -12.60 -6.04
C GLU A 135 15.49 -13.95 -6.73
N ASN A 136 14.70 -14.97 -6.34
CA ASN A 136 14.76 -16.32 -6.89
C ASN A 136 13.91 -16.50 -8.15
N ALA A 137 13.19 -15.44 -8.61
CA ALA A 137 12.35 -15.53 -9.78
C ALA A 137 13.15 -15.79 -11.05
N THR A 138 12.67 -16.70 -11.88
CA THR A 138 13.24 -16.98 -13.19
C THR A 138 12.98 -15.81 -14.14
N GLU A 139 13.71 -15.76 -15.27
CA GLU A 139 13.48 -14.73 -16.29
C GLU A 139 12.07 -14.82 -16.87
N GLU A 140 11.57 -16.04 -17.08
CA GLU A 140 10.23 -16.30 -17.59
C GLU A 140 9.14 -15.76 -16.63
N GLU A 141 9.30 -15.93 -15.31
CA GLU A 141 8.39 -15.41 -14.31
C GLU A 141 8.39 -13.88 -14.27
N VAL A 142 9.58 -13.26 -14.36
CA VAL A 142 9.72 -11.80 -14.47
C VAL A 142 9.02 -11.27 -15.72
N ILE A 143 9.23 -11.91 -16.88
CA ILE A 143 8.57 -11.53 -18.12
C ILE A 143 7.06 -11.73 -18.03
N ALA A 144 6.59 -12.80 -17.39
CA ALA A 144 5.16 -13.05 -17.18
C ALA A 144 4.52 -11.96 -16.29
N ALA A 145 5.17 -11.58 -15.19
CA ALA A 145 4.73 -10.48 -14.33
C ALA A 145 4.70 -9.14 -15.09
N ALA A 146 5.74 -8.84 -15.87
CA ALA A 146 5.79 -7.62 -16.69
C ALA A 146 4.69 -7.59 -17.76
N LYS A 147 4.34 -8.73 -18.37
CA LYS A 147 3.20 -8.85 -19.29
C LYS A 147 1.88 -8.64 -18.56
N ALA A 148 1.74 -9.24 -17.37
CA ALA A 148 0.54 -9.11 -16.55
C ALA A 148 0.28 -7.65 -16.14
N ALA A 149 1.34 -6.91 -15.82
CA ALA A 149 1.32 -5.49 -15.49
C ALA A 149 1.32 -4.54 -16.69
N TYR A 150 1.22 -5.02 -17.93
CA TYR A 150 1.30 -4.21 -19.17
C TYR A 150 2.64 -3.45 -19.37
N ALA A 151 3.69 -3.85 -18.65
CA ALA A 151 5.02 -3.23 -18.75
C ALA A 151 5.84 -3.78 -19.93
N HIS A 152 5.70 -5.06 -20.27
CA HIS A 152 6.50 -5.77 -21.28
C HIS A 152 6.60 -5.03 -22.62
N SER A 153 5.50 -4.43 -23.07
CA SER A 153 5.44 -3.78 -24.39
C SER A 153 6.33 -2.55 -24.52
N PHE A 154 6.49 -1.76 -23.46
CA PHE A 154 7.39 -0.63 -23.48
C PHE A 154 8.84 -1.05 -23.20
N ILE A 155 9.06 -2.04 -22.32
CA ILE A 155 10.39 -2.58 -22.03
C ILE A 155 11.04 -3.10 -23.31
N ARG A 156 10.32 -3.87 -24.12
CA ARG A 156 10.83 -4.39 -25.40
C ARG A 156 11.18 -3.34 -26.45
N ARG A 157 10.68 -2.12 -26.31
CA ARG A 157 10.99 -1.00 -27.23
C ARG A 157 12.20 -0.20 -26.79
N MET A 158 12.75 -0.47 -25.61
CA MET A 158 14.00 0.11 -25.15
C MET A 158 15.19 -0.58 -25.83
N SER A 159 16.31 0.13 -26.01
CA SER A 159 17.50 -0.38 -26.71
C SER A 159 17.99 -1.72 -26.17
N ASP A 160 18.03 -1.86 -24.83
CA ASP A 160 18.56 -3.04 -24.15
C ASP A 160 17.46 -3.88 -23.48
N GLY A 161 16.19 -3.59 -23.78
CA GLY A 161 15.05 -4.32 -23.23
C GLY A 161 15.08 -4.40 -21.71
N TYR A 162 15.04 -5.60 -21.14
CA TYR A 162 15.10 -5.81 -19.68
C TYR A 162 16.45 -5.48 -19.06
N ASN A 163 17.54 -5.40 -19.87
CA ASN A 163 18.87 -5.00 -19.42
C ASN A 163 19.06 -3.47 -19.45
N THR A 164 18.05 -2.72 -19.86
CA THR A 164 18.11 -1.25 -19.81
C THR A 164 18.33 -0.78 -18.39
N VAL A 165 19.38 0.02 -18.18
CA VAL A 165 19.71 0.60 -16.89
C VAL A 165 18.77 1.75 -16.60
N ILE A 166 18.14 1.69 -15.44
CA ILE A 166 17.32 2.75 -14.88
C ILE A 166 18.25 3.64 -14.05
N SER A 167 18.26 4.94 -14.36
CA SER A 167 18.96 5.93 -13.54
C SER A 167 18.28 6.11 -12.19
N GLU A 168 18.96 6.72 -11.26
CA GLU A 168 18.43 7.02 -9.92
C GLU A 168 17.04 7.66 -10.02
N ASP A 169 16.10 7.18 -9.21
CA ASP A 169 14.67 7.57 -9.23
C ASP A 169 13.96 7.33 -10.59
N GLY A 170 14.54 6.56 -11.50
CA GLY A 170 13.93 6.27 -12.80
C GLY A 170 13.81 7.48 -13.71
N GLY A 171 14.79 8.41 -13.69
CA GLY A 171 14.74 9.66 -14.44
C GLY A 171 14.54 9.53 -15.95
N ASN A 172 14.80 8.34 -16.51
CA ASN A 172 14.58 8.01 -17.92
C ASN A 172 13.21 7.35 -18.23
N LEU A 173 12.33 7.24 -17.22
CA LEU A 173 11.00 6.65 -17.33
C LEU A 173 9.90 7.67 -17.02
N SER A 174 8.75 7.56 -17.71
CA SER A 174 7.55 8.30 -17.30
C SER A 174 6.98 7.76 -15.99
N GLN A 175 6.21 8.60 -15.26
CA GLN A 175 5.59 8.20 -13.99
C GLN A 175 4.72 6.95 -14.15
N GLY A 176 3.96 6.83 -15.23
CA GLY A 176 3.15 5.65 -15.52
C GLY A 176 3.99 4.41 -15.79
N GLN A 177 5.14 4.53 -16.48
CA GLN A 177 6.06 3.41 -16.68
C GLN A 177 6.67 2.92 -15.37
N LYS A 178 7.08 3.85 -14.48
CA LYS A 178 7.55 3.52 -13.13
C LYS A 178 6.49 2.74 -12.36
N GLN A 179 5.25 3.23 -12.38
CA GLN A 179 4.14 2.59 -11.67
C GLN A 179 3.85 1.18 -12.21
N LEU A 180 3.86 0.97 -13.54
CA LEU A 180 3.71 -0.37 -14.13
C LEU A 180 4.84 -1.33 -13.71
N LEU A 181 6.09 -0.85 -13.56
CA LEU A 181 7.19 -1.67 -13.03
C LEU A 181 6.98 -2.02 -11.55
N CYS A 182 6.53 -1.07 -10.74
CA CYS A 182 6.22 -1.33 -9.32
C CYS A 182 5.07 -2.34 -9.16
N ILE A 183 4.04 -2.26 -10.03
CA ILE A 183 2.95 -3.26 -10.07
C ILE A 183 3.51 -4.63 -10.47
N ALA A 184 4.37 -4.71 -11.50
CA ALA A 184 4.98 -5.96 -11.93
C ALA A 184 5.82 -6.59 -10.81
N ARG A 185 6.60 -5.77 -10.08
CA ARG A 185 7.34 -6.18 -8.89
C ARG A 185 6.43 -6.78 -7.82
N ALA A 186 5.32 -6.12 -7.51
CA ALA A 186 4.34 -6.59 -6.53
C ALA A 186 3.62 -7.86 -7.00
N MET A 187 3.34 -8.01 -8.31
CA MET A 187 2.78 -9.25 -8.85
C MET A 187 3.73 -10.44 -8.73
N LEU A 188 5.04 -10.20 -8.80
CA LEU A 188 6.06 -11.25 -8.72
C LEU A 188 6.17 -11.84 -7.31
N THR A 189 5.87 -11.08 -6.26
CA THR A 189 5.81 -11.59 -4.88
C THR A 189 4.55 -12.40 -4.59
N ASN A 190 3.53 -12.26 -5.43
CA ASN A 190 2.22 -12.95 -5.30
C ASN A 190 1.61 -12.89 -3.87
N PRO A 191 1.50 -11.72 -3.23
CA PRO A 191 1.01 -11.57 -1.87
C PRO A 191 -0.49 -11.87 -1.78
N SER A 192 -0.98 -12.20 -0.57
CA SER A 192 -2.41 -12.43 -0.31
C SER A 192 -3.16 -11.14 0.03
N ILE A 193 -2.46 -10.14 0.55
CA ILE A 193 -3.03 -8.84 0.91
C ILE A 193 -2.31 -7.75 0.11
N LEU A 194 -3.07 -6.83 -0.45
CA LEU A 194 -2.56 -5.72 -1.24
C LEU A 194 -2.86 -4.38 -0.56
N ILE A 195 -1.88 -3.50 -0.58
CA ILE A 195 -2.02 -2.09 -0.19
C ILE A 195 -1.70 -1.24 -1.42
N LEU A 196 -2.69 -0.49 -1.88
CA LEU A 196 -2.60 0.27 -3.12
C LEU A 196 -2.91 1.75 -2.87
N ASP A 197 -2.09 2.63 -3.44
CA ASP A 197 -2.36 4.07 -3.46
C ASP A 197 -2.56 4.54 -4.90
N GLU A 198 -3.79 4.98 -5.22
CA GLU A 198 -4.23 5.30 -6.59
C GLU A 198 -3.90 6.72 -7.07
N ALA A 199 -3.05 7.46 -6.41
CA ALA A 199 -2.74 8.81 -6.85
C ALA A 199 -1.99 8.82 -8.21
N THR A 200 -2.70 9.20 -9.28
CA THR A 200 -2.21 9.15 -10.68
C THR A 200 -2.26 10.50 -11.38
N SER A 201 -2.13 11.61 -10.66
CA SER A 201 -2.36 12.97 -11.16
C SER A 201 -1.46 13.46 -12.32
N SER A 202 -0.46 12.65 -12.74
CA SER A 202 0.56 13.06 -13.71
C SER A 202 0.81 12.04 -14.82
N ILE A 203 -0.16 11.16 -15.10
CA ILE A 203 -0.03 10.06 -16.09
C ILE A 203 -0.91 10.35 -17.30
N ASP A 204 -0.41 10.06 -18.51
CA ASP A 204 -1.23 10.15 -19.73
C ASP A 204 -2.38 9.13 -19.71
N THR A 205 -3.48 9.46 -20.37
CA THR A 205 -4.73 8.68 -20.34
C THR A 205 -4.56 7.22 -20.77
N LEU A 206 -3.72 6.93 -21.78
CA LEU A 206 -3.53 5.56 -22.25
C LEU A 206 -2.74 4.70 -21.25
N THR A 207 -1.70 5.27 -20.65
CA THR A 207 -0.92 4.61 -19.61
C THR A 207 -1.75 4.44 -18.34
N GLU A 208 -2.58 5.43 -18.02
CA GLU A 208 -3.51 5.37 -16.90
C GLU A 208 -4.49 4.18 -17.02
N ILE A 209 -5.09 3.96 -18.20
CA ILE A 209 -5.95 2.80 -18.44
C ILE A 209 -5.18 1.48 -18.23
N ARG A 210 -3.90 1.43 -18.63
CA ARG A 210 -3.06 0.24 -18.42
C ARG A 210 -2.77 0.00 -16.93
N VAL A 211 -2.44 1.06 -16.19
CA VAL A 211 -2.22 1.00 -14.74
C VAL A 211 -3.46 0.46 -14.03
N GLN A 212 -4.66 0.95 -14.39
CA GLN A 212 -5.91 0.47 -13.80
C GLN A 212 -6.18 -1.00 -14.12
N LYS A 213 -6.00 -1.41 -15.37
CA LYS A 213 -6.14 -2.82 -15.75
C LYS A 213 -5.14 -3.71 -15.01
N ALA A 214 -3.92 -3.21 -14.77
CA ALA A 214 -2.90 -3.92 -14.01
C ALA A 214 -3.31 -4.05 -12.53
N PHE A 215 -3.83 -2.99 -11.91
CA PHE A 215 -4.38 -3.04 -10.55
C PHE A 215 -5.53 -4.04 -10.45
N ALA A 216 -6.54 -3.94 -11.31
CA ALA A 216 -7.68 -4.85 -11.32
C ALA A 216 -7.22 -6.32 -11.45
N LYS A 217 -6.25 -6.60 -12.33
CA LYS A 217 -5.67 -7.94 -12.50
C LYS A 217 -4.92 -8.40 -11.24
N MET A 218 -4.18 -7.50 -10.58
CA MET A 218 -3.43 -7.81 -9.36
C MET A 218 -4.34 -8.09 -8.17
N MET A 219 -5.45 -7.35 -8.05
CA MET A 219 -6.43 -7.49 -6.96
C MET A 219 -7.27 -8.76 -7.06
N ASN A 220 -7.42 -9.36 -8.24
CA ASN A 220 -8.29 -10.51 -8.45
C ASN A 220 -7.98 -11.67 -7.50
N GLY A 221 -8.96 -12.03 -6.66
CA GLY A 221 -8.86 -13.10 -5.66
C GLY A 221 -8.00 -12.75 -4.44
N LYS A 222 -7.63 -11.49 -4.23
CA LYS A 222 -6.79 -11.03 -3.12
C LYS A 222 -7.52 -10.00 -2.27
N THR A 223 -7.21 -9.99 -0.98
CA THR A 223 -7.68 -8.91 -0.09
C THR A 223 -6.95 -7.63 -0.43
N SER A 224 -7.65 -6.54 -0.66
CA SER A 224 -7.01 -5.27 -1.03
C SER A 224 -7.53 -4.09 -0.21
N PHE A 225 -6.59 -3.29 0.28
CA PHE A 225 -6.82 -1.98 0.90
C PHE A 225 -6.36 -0.92 -0.09
N VAL A 226 -7.29 -0.14 -0.61
CA VAL A 226 -7.01 0.86 -1.64
C VAL A 226 -7.27 2.26 -1.10
N VAL A 227 -6.23 3.10 -1.06
CA VAL A 227 -6.41 4.54 -0.86
C VAL A 227 -7.00 5.09 -2.15
N ALA A 228 -8.33 5.19 -2.18
CA ALA A 228 -9.05 5.45 -3.40
C ALA A 228 -9.17 6.94 -3.68
N HIS A 229 -8.68 7.32 -4.85
CA HIS A 229 -8.81 8.66 -5.42
C HIS A 229 -9.76 8.69 -6.64
N ARG A 230 -10.33 7.52 -7.02
CA ARG A 230 -11.19 7.35 -8.19
C ARG A 230 -12.54 6.81 -7.81
N LEU A 231 -13.55 7.34 -8.51
CA LEU A 231 -14.92 6.94 -8.30
C LEU A 231 -15.20 5.48 -8.65
N SER A 232 -14.59 4.96 -9.72
CA SER A 232 -14.73 3.56 -10.14
C SER A 232 -14.31 2.61 -9.04
N THR A 233 -13.11 2.79 -8.47
CA THR A 233 -12.57 1.97 -7.38
C THR A 233 -13.45 2.01 -6.14
N ILE A 234 -13.97 3.20 -5.79
CA ILE A 234 -14.85 3.37 -4.65
C ILE A 234 -16.16 2.59 -4.85
N LYS A 235 -16.76 2.67 -6.05
CA LYS A 235 -18.02 1.98 -6.36
C LYS A 235 -17.91 0.47 -6.43
N GLU A 236 -16.77 -0.04 -6.87
CA GLU A 236 -16.50 -1.47 -7.04
C GLU A 236 -16.00 -2.14 -5.74
N SER A 237 -15.80 -1.36 -4.66
CA SER A 237 -15.32 -1.89 -3.39
C SER A 237 -16.44 -2.53 -2.58
N ASP A 238 -16.14 -3.65 -1.92
CA ASP A 238 -17.07 -4.35 -1.02
C ASP A 238 -17.37 -3.53 0.24
N VAL A 239 -16.35 -2.81 0.73
CA VAL A 239 -16.45 -1.92 1.89
C VAL A 239 -15.70 -0.63 1.64
N ILE A 240 -16.33 0.48 1.99
CA ILE A 240 -15.70 1.81 2.00
C ILE A 240 -15.51 2.22 3.47
N LEU A 241 -14.26 2.56 3.80
CA LEU A 241 -13.89 3.16 5.09
C LEU A 241 -13.74 4.67 4.90
N VAL A 242 -14.57 5.43 5.58
CA VAL A 242 -14.56 6.89 5.51
C VAL A 242 -13.82 7.46 6.70
N MET A 243 -12.65 8.03 6.43
CA MET A 243 -11.78 8.58 7.46
C MET A 243 -11.90 10.10 7.57
N LYS A 244 -11.97 10.59 8.81
CA LYS A 244 -11.92 12.01 9.14
C LYS A 244 -11.23 12.20 10.48
N ASP A 245 -10.31 13.18 10.56
CA ASP A 245 -9.59 13.55 11.78
C ASP A 245 -8.99 12.35 12.54
N GLY A 246 -8.41 11.41 11.78
CA GLY A 246 -7.78 10.19 12.29
C GLY A 246 -8.75 9.03 12.56
N ASN A 247 -10.05 9.26 12.58
CA ASN A 247 -11.03 8.23 12.90
C ASN A 247 -11.76 7.73 11.65
N ILE A 248 -12.21 6.47 11.70
CA ILE A 248 -13.16 5.95 10.74
C ILE A 248 -14.55 6.31 11.26
N ILE A 249 -15.20 7.25 10.56
CA ILE A 249 -16.49 7.83 10.97
C ILE A 249 -17.69 7.16 10.32
N GLU A 250 -17.48 6.53 9.15
CA GLU A 250 -18.50 5.77 8.44
C GLU A 250 -17.87 4.56 7.77
N GLN A 251 -18.62 3.47 7.71
CA GLN A 251 -18.26 2.28 6.91
C GLN A 251 -19.52 1.65 6.30
N GLY A 252 -19.36 1.05 5.12
CA GLY A 252 -20.44 0.40 4.38
C GLY A 252 -20.16 0.36 2.88
N THR A 253 -21.13 -0.09 2.11
CA THR A 253 -21.09 -0.05 0.64
C THR A 253 -21.34 1.37 0.12
N HIS A 254 -21.07 1.60 -1.17
CA HIS A 254 -21.33 2.87 -1.82
C HIS A 254 -22.81 3.32 -1.68
N GLU A 255 -23.72 2.39 -1.90
CA GLU A 255 -25.18 2.67 -1.86
C GLU A 255 -25.65 2.97 -0.44
N GLU A 256 -25.21 2.19 0.55
CA GLU A 256 -25.54 2.40 1.95
C GLU A 256 -25.07 3.77 2.46
N LEU A 257 -23.82 4.13 2.12
CA LEU A 257 -23.22 5.39 2.56
C LEU A 257 -23.86 6.61 1.88
N LEU A 258 -24.27 6.50 0.62
CA LEU A 258 -25.04 7.54 -0.05
C LEU A 258 -26.42 7.72 0.58
N ALA A 259 -27.11 6.61 0.88
CA ALA A 259 -28.45 6.63 1.50
C ALA A 259 -28.43 7.24 2.90
N LYS A 260 -27.34 7.05 3.67
CA LYS A 260 -27.14 7.67 5.00
C LYS A 260 -27.09 9.22 4.94
N GLY A 261 -26.74 9.81 3.78
CA GLY A 261 -26.59 11.26 3.63
C GLY A 261 -25.49 11.91 4.50
N GLY A 262 -24.55 11.11 5.00
CA GLY A 262 -23.53 11.50 5.95
C GLY A 262 -22.33 12.24 5.32
N PHE A 263 -21.15 12.06 5.94
CA PHE A 263 -19.91 12.70 5.47
C PHE A 263 -19.47 12.15 4.11
N TYR A 264 -19.65 10.85 3.88
CA TYR A 264 -19.37 10.23 2.58
C TYR A 264 -20.16 10.88 1.45
N ASN A 265 -21.46 11.11 1.65
CA ASN A 265 -22.32 11.75 0.64
C ASN A 265 -21.82 13.16 0.30
N LYS A 266 -21.38 13.95 1.31
CA LYS A 266 -20.81 15.28 1.10
C LYS A 266 -19.49 15.20 0.34
N LEU A 267 -18.61 14.27 0.71
CA LEU A 267 -17.32 14.03 0.05
C LEU A 267 -17.55 13.63 -1.43
N TYR A 268 -18.47 12.70 -1.66
CA TYR A 268 -18.85 12.24 -3.00
C TYR A 268 -19.33 13.39 -3.89
N ASN A 269 -20.27 14.19 -3.40
CA ASN A 269 -20.81 15.31 -4.16
C ASN A 269 -19.76 16.42 -4.41
N SER A 270 -18.81 16.61 -3.52
CA SER A 270 -17.78 17.64 -3.67
C SER A 270 -16.64 17.23 -4.61
N GLN A 271 -16.25 15.97 -4.62
CA GLN A 271 -15.08 15.47 -5.35
C GLN A 271 -15.43 14.72 -6.64
N PHE A 272 -16.54 13.99 -6.68
CA PHE A 272 -16.82 13.02 -7.74
C PHE A 272 -18.10 13.31 -8.56
N ALA A 273 -19.08 14.02 -8.05
CA ALA A 273 -20.34 14.28 -8.77
C ALA A 273 -20.19 15.28 -9.94
N LYS A 274 -19.00 15.88 -10.12
CA LYS A 274 -18.69 16.82 -11.21
C LYS A 274 -17.84 16.20 -12.31
N GLN A 275 -17.46 14.94 -12.19
CA GLN A 275 -16.79 14.13 -13.21
C GLN A 275 -17.81 13.24 -13.93
#